data_470f04e0caaa3ddb93063d031b9d6dba
#
_entry.id   470f04e0caaa3ddb93063d031b9d6dba
#
_cell.length_a   1.000
_cell.length_b   1.000
_cell.length_c   1.000
_cell.angle_alpha   90.00
_cell.angle_beta   90.00
_cell.angle_gamma   90.00
#
_symmetry.space_group_name_H-M   'P 1'
#
loop_
_entity.id
_entity.type
_entity.pdbx_description
1 polymer ?
#
loop_
_entity_poly.entity_id
_entity_poly.type
_entity_poly.pdbx_seq_one_letter_code
_entity_poly.pdbx_strand_id
1 'polypeptide(L)'
;MKHSQLKEIIKKKASKIEFAIVTNIENGLSEIYEPGKSLSKEFETHKEQIDNFFKLKKNGIIDGTEIFVETYIRPIKVIIVGAVHIAQFLVSFIKHLNFEIFIIDPRGYFASKKRFPDIKIINKWPEEAFKEIETNVNSALIALTHDPKIDDPALQHALNKKFYYIGAVSYTHLTLPTILLV
;
A
#
# COMPACT_ATOMS: atom_id res chain seq x y z
N MET A 1 -6.03 14.45 23.85
CA MET A 1 -5.11 14.89 22.75
C MET A 1 -4.93 16.41 22.81
N LYS A 2 -3.69 16.91 22.75
CA LYS A 2 -3.38 18.36 22.79
C LYS A 2 -3.50 18.98 21.39
N HIS A 3 -3.83 20.27 21.30
CA HIS A 3 -3.95 20.99 20.01
C HIS A 3 -2.66 20.94 19.15
N SER A 4 -1.47 20.92 19.79
CA SER A 4 -0.18 20.76 19.13
C SER A 4 -0.05 19.41 18.43
N GLN A 5 -0.51 18.33 19.05
CA GLN A 5 -0.50 16.97 18.47
C GLN A 5 -1.41 16.89 17.24
N LEU A 6 -2.58 17.54 17.27
CA LEU A 6 -3.47 17.59 16.11
C LEU A 6 -2.80 18.25 14.89
N LYS A 7 -2.11 19.37 15.09
CA LYS A 7 -1.36 20.04 14.03
C LYS A 7 -0.25 19.14 13.46
N GLU A 8 0.44 18.41 14.32
CA GLU A 8 1.48 17.47 13.91
C GLU A 8 0.90 16.32 13.08
N ILE A 9 -0.21 15.73 13.51
CA ILE A 9 -0.93 14.68 12.78
C ILE A 9 -1.31 15.15 11.38
N ILE A 10 -1.90 16.35 11.27
CA ILE A 10 -2.30 16.93 9.98
C ILE A 10 -1.07 17.09 9.07
N LYS A 11 0.04 17.63 9.61
CA LYS A 11 1.29 17.81 8.87
C LYS A 11 1.85 16.46 8.39
N LYS A 12 1.90 15.45 9.26
CA LYS A 12 2.41 14.11 8.89
C LYS A 12 1.54 13.43 7.83
N LYS A 13 0.21 13.53 7.95
CA LYS A 13 -0.73 13.03 6.92
C LYS A 13 -0.50 13.71 5.57
N ALA A 14 -0.37 15.05 5.56
CA ALA A 14 -0.12 15.81 4.33
C ALA A 14 1.24 15.45 3.69
N SER A 15 2.27 15.19 4.50
CA SER A 15 3.60 14.77 4.05
C SER A 15 3.72 13.27 3.76
N LYS A 16 2.62 12.50 3.88
CA LYS A 16 2.60 11.04 3.68
C LYS A 16 3.64 10.29 4.55
N ILE A 17 3.93 10.81 5.73
CA ILE A 17 4.81 10.15 6.71
C ILE A 17 3.97 9.08 7.44
N GLU A 18 4.51 7.87 7.58
CA GLU A 18 3.88 6.80 8.35
C GLU A 18 4.13 7.01 9.84
N PHE A 19 3.08 6.92 10.65
CA PHE A 19 3.15 7.09 12.10
C PHE A 19 2.01 6.33 12.77
N ALA A 20 2.09 6.14 14.08
CA ALA A 20 0.96 5.71 14.89
C ALA A 20 0.63 6.76 15.94
N ILE A 21 -0.60 6.72 16.41
CA ILE A 21 -1.02 7.35 17.65
C ILE A 21 -1.15 6.21 18.67
N VAL A 22 -0.31 6.27 19.70
CA VAL A 22 -0.34 5.31 20.82
C VAL A 22 -1.02 6.01 21.97
N THR A 23 -2.10 5.43 22.49
CA THR A 23 -2.92 6.04 23.52
C THR A 23 -3.15 5.04 24.65
N ASN A 24 -2.81 5.44 25.88
CA ASN A 24 -3.29 4.74 27.06
C ASN A 24 -4.73 5.20 27.32
N ILE A 25 -5.69 4.28 27.19
CA ILE A 25 -7.12 4.60 27.28
C ILE A 25 -7.58 4.81 28.72
N GLU A 26 -6.84 4.34 29.71
CA GLU A 26 -7.16 4.52 31.12
C GLU A 26 -6.88 5.98 31.60
N ASN A 27 -5.68 6.49 31.29
CA ASN A 27 -5.25 7.82 31.74
C ASN A 27 -5.32 8.90 30.65
N GLY A 28 -5.61 8.53 29.39
CA GLY A 28 -5.75 9.44 28.25
C GLY A 28 -4.43 10.00 27.72
N LEU A 29 -3.26 9.48 28.19
CA LEU A 29 -1.96 9.86 27.64
C LEU A 29 -1.86 9.37 26.20
N SER A 30 -1.41 10.26 25.30
CA SER A 30 -1.32 9.95 23.88
C SER A 30 0.00 10.49 23.31
N GLU A 31 0.67 9.68 22.50
CA GLU A 31 1.95 10.01 21.86
C GLU A 31 1.93 9.64 20.38
N ILE A 32 2.63 10.43 19.55
CA ILE A 32 2.81 10.15 18.13
C ILE A 32 4.12 9.39 17.97
N TYR A 33 4.02 8.18 17.44
CA TYR A 33 5.15 7.31 17.21
C TYR A 33 5.46 7.17 15.72
N GLU A 34 6.71 7.31 15.34
CA GLU A 34 7.22 6.95 14.02
C GLU A 34 8.10 5.71 14.15
N PRO A 35 7.98 4.72 13.23
CA PRO A 35 8.81 3.52 13.27
C PRO A 35 10.30 3.86 13.38
N GLY A 36 10.98 3.21 14.33
CA GLY A 36 12.40 3.42 14.60
C GLY A 36 12.75 4.55 15.56
N LYS A 37 11.80 5.38 15.98
CA LYS A 37 12.02 6.39 17.02
C LYS A 37 11.79 5.81 18.42
N SER A 38 12.26 6.52 19.45
CA SER A 38 11.98 6.20 20.85
C SER A 38 10.60 6.70 21.25
N LEU A 39 10.00 6.04 22.21
CA LEU A 39 8.76 6.39 22.87
C LEU A 39 9.05 6.91 24.30
N SER A 40 8.06 7.51 24.93
CA SER A 40 8.13 7.81 26.36
C SER A 40 8.22 6.51 27.18
N LYS A 41 8.69 6.61 28.42
CA LYS A 41 8.89 5.45 29.31
C LYS A 41 7.63 4.58 29.44
N GLU A 42 6.47 5.18 29.36
CA GLU A 42 5.18 4.48 29.50
C GLU A 42 4.93 3.51 28.33
N PHE A 43 5.32 3.87 27.10
CA PHE A 43 5.09 3.08 25.91
C PHE A 43 6.31 2.30 25.42
N GLU A 44 7.53 2.67 25.87
CA GLU A 44 8.78 2.08 25.37
C GLU A 44 8.85 0.57 25.64
N THR A 45 8.29 0.10 26.79
CA THR A 45 8.22 -1.34 27.12
C THR A 45 7.38 -2.15 26.12
N HIS A 46 6.46 -1.50 25.41
CA HIS A 46 5.55 -2.11 24.43
C HIS A 46 5.93 -1.83 22.99
N LYS A 47 7.12 -1.26 22.75
CA LYS A 47 7.58 -0.83 21.42
C LYS A 47 7.55 -1.93 20.39
N GLU A 48 7.99 -3.13 20.73
CA GLU A 48 7.99 -4.29 19.82
C GLU A 48 6.56 -4.66 19.37
N GLN A 49 5.61 -4.63 20.31
CA GLN A 49 4.20 -4.88 19.99
C GLN A 49 3.62 -3.76 19.13
N ILE A 50 3.97 -2.48 19.41
CA ILE A 50 3.56 -1.31 18.60
C ILE A 50 4.13 -1.45 17.18
N ASP A 51 5.39 -1.81 17.01
CA ASP A 51 6.01 -2.05 15.70
C ASP A 51 5.34 -3.20 14.95
N ASN A 52 4.83 -4.20 15.65
CA ASN A 52 4.09 -5.29 15.05
C ASN A 52 2.74 -4.82 14.46
N PHE A 53 2.06 -3.86 15.07
CA PHE A 53 0.85 -3.24 14.49
C PHE A 53 1.16 -2.58 13.13
N PHE A 54 2.33 -1.93 12.99
CA PHE A 54 2.78 -1.40 11.71
C PHE A 54 3.00 -2.49 10.66
N LYS A 55 3.73 -3.57 11.03
CA LYS A 55 3.99 -4.70 10.14
C LYS A 55 2.71 -5.35 9.65
N LEU A 56 1.75 -5.54 10.55
CA LEU A 56 0.46 -6.16 10.25
C LEU A 56 -0.56 -5.19 9.65
N LYS A 57 -0.24 -3.88 9.58
CA LYS A 57 -1.14 -2.82 9.11
C LYS A 57 -2.49 -2.84 9.82
N LYS A 58 -2.46 -3.02 11.13
CA LYS A 58 -3.65 -3.16 11.99
C LYS A 58 -3.74 -2.03 13.00
N ASN A 59 -4.94 -1.80 13.48
CA ASN A 59 -5.22 -0.97 14.65
C ASN A 59 -5.81 -1.86 15.74
N GLY A 60 -5.61 -1.50 17.00
CA GLY A 60 -6.18 -2.26 18.11
C GLY A 60 -5.51 -1.98 19.44
N ILE A 61 -5.95 -2.72 20.44
CA ILE A 61 -5.38 -2.69 21.79
C ILE A 61 -4.29 -3.76 21.88
N ILE A 62 -3.20 -3.45 22.54
CA ILE A 62 -2.13 -4.43 22.83
C ILE A 62 -2.67 -5.38 23.89
N ASP A 63 -2.61 -6.67 23.62
CA ASP A 63 -3.13 -7.73 24.50
C ASP A 63 -2.59 -7.60 25.92
N GLY A 64 -3.51 -7.65 26.90
CA GLY A 64 -3.20 -7.53 28.33
C GLY A 64 -2.85 -6.13 28.80
N THR A 65 -3.13 -5.09 28.00
CA THR A 65 -2.88 -3.69 28.35
C THR A 65 -4.07 -2.79 27.99
N GLU A 66 -4.02 -1.54 28.48
CA GLU A 66 -4.95 -0.46 28.11
C GLU A 66 -4.35 0.48 27.04
N ILE A 67 -3.41 -0.05 26.21
CA ILE A 67 -2.73 0.72 25.19
C ILE A 67 -3.36 0.46 23.83
N PHE A 68 -4.01 1.48 23.26
CA PHE A 68 -4.56 1.47 21.91
C PHE A 68 -3.54 2.03 20.91
N VAL A 69 -3.34 1.31 19.81
CA VAL A 69 -2.45 1.69 18.71
C VAL A 69 -3.29 1.96 17.47
N GLU A 70 -3.25 3.18 16.96
CA GLU A 70 -3.86 3.59 15.71
C GLU A 70 -2.76 3.92 14.69
N THR A 71 -2.61 3.06 13.67
CA THR A 71 -1.56 3.21 12.65
C THR A 71 -2.05 4.04 11.46
N TYR A 72 -1.20 4.97 11.03
CA TYR A 72 -1.39 5.77 9.82
C TYR A 72 -0.33 5.37 8.80
N ILE A 73 -0.68 4.42 7.94
CA ILE A 73 0.18 3.89 6.89
C ILE A 73 -0.22 4.45 5.54
N ARG A 74 0.74 4.48 4.61
CA ARG A 74 0.46 4.89 3.23
C ARG A 74 -0.48 3.90 2.58
N PRO A 75 -1.42 4.38 1.74
CA PRO A 75 -2.22 3.50 0.91
C PRO A 75 -1.34 2.57 0.07
N ILE A 76 -1.73 1.32 -0.05
CA ILE A 76 -1.08 0.39 -0.97
C ILE A 76 -1.30 0.90 -2.38
N LYS A 77 -0.22 0.97 -3.17
CA LYS A 77 -0.32 1.25 -4.61
C LYS A 77 -0.67 -0.04 -5.34
N VAL A 78 -1.85 -0.07 -5.95
CA VAL A 78 -2.27 -1.19 -6.80
C VAL A 78 -2.02 -0.81 -8.25
N ILE A 79 -1.08 -1.51 -8.88
CA ILE A 79 -0.68 -1.28 -10.26
C ILE A 79 -1.24 -2.40 -11.11
N ILE A 80 -2.18 -2.07 -11.97
CA ILE A 80 -2.82 -2.99 -12.90
C ILE A 80 -2.15 -2.81 -14.26
N VAL A 81 -1.51 -3.86 -14.75
CA VAL A 81 -0.90 -3.89 -16.08
C VAL A 81 -1.86 -4.60 -17.03
N GLY A 82 -2.38 -3.82 -17.98
CA GLY A 82 -3.43 -4.25 -18.90
C GLY A 82 -4.79 -3.65 -18.61
N ALA A 83 -5.22 -2.72 -19.46
CA ALA A 83 -6.53 -2.08 -19.40
C ALA A 83 -7.63 -2.95 -20.06
N VAL A 84 -7.57 -4.26 -19.84
CA VAL A 84 -8.50 -5.26 -20.39
C VAL A 84 -9.88 -5.20 -19.70
N HIS A 85 -10.83 -6.01 -20.15
CA HIS A 85 -12.20 -5.93 -19.62
C HIS A 85 -12.27 -6.24 -18.12
N ILE A 86 -11.57 -7.26 -17.66
CA ILE A 86 -11.53 -7.64 -16.25
C ILE A 86 -10.99 -6.54 -15.34
N ALA A 87 -10.07 -5.70 -15.85
CA ALA A 87 -9.53 -4.58 -15.09
C ALA A 87 -10.62 -3.57 -14.68
N GLN A 88 -11.68 -3.40 -15.50
CA GLN A 88 -12.78 -2.49 -15.16
C GLN A 88 -13.56 -2.98 -13.94
N PHE A 89 -13.86 -4.27 -13.89
CA PHE A 89 -14.54 -4.87 -12.72
C PHE A 89 -13.65 -4.80 -11.49
N LEU A 90 -12.38 -5.19 -11.62
CA LEU A 90 -11.42 -5.11 -10.51
C LEU A 90 -11.36 -3.70 -9.93
N VAL A 91 -11.19 -2.68 -10.78
CA VAL A 91 -11.17 -1.27 -10.37
C VAL A 91 -12.47 -0.89 -9.68
N SER A 92 -13.64 -1.33 -10.19
CA SER A 92 -14.93 -1.01 -9.57
C SER A 92 -15.05 -1.52 -8.14
N PHE A 93 -14.44 -2.66 -7.83
CA PHE A 93 -14.40 -3.23 -6.48
C PHE A 93 -13.40 -2.50 -5.58
N ILE A 94 -12.17 -2.30 -6.06
CA ILE A 94 -11.08 -1.82 -5.21
C ILE A 94 -11.04 -0.29 -5.04
N LYS A 95 -11.72 0.48 -5.89
CA LYS A 95 -11.76 1.96 -5.79
C LYS A 95 -12.40 2.49 -4.51
N HIS A 96 -13.20 1.68 -3.83
CA HIS A 96 -13.83 2.03 -2.55
C HIS A 96 -12.94 1.68 -1.34
N LEU A 97 -11.84 0.98 -1.58
CA LEU A 97 -10.82 0.69 -0.59
C LEU A 97 -9.79 1.83 -0.60
N ASN A 98 -9.05 1.96 0.48
CA ASN A 98 -8.01 3.00 0.58
C ASN A 98 -6.75 2.61 -0.20
N PHE A 99 -6.87 2.41 -1.54
CA PHE A 99 -5.77 2.10 -2.44
C PHE A 99 -5.49 3.27 -3.39
N GLU A 100 -4.22 3.44 -3.76
CA GLU A 100 -3.82 4.32 -4.86
C GLU A 100 -3.69 3.47 -6.12
N ILE A 101 -4.64 3.61 -7.06
CA ILE A 101 -4.76 2.72 -8.22
C ILE A 101 -4.12 3.36 -9.45
N PHE A 102 -3.28 2.57 -10.14
CA PHE A 102 -2.67 2.91 -11.42
C PHE A 102 -3.02 1.85 -12.46
N ILE A 103 -3.24 2.28 -13.69
CA ILE A 103 -3.38 1.39 -14.85
C ILE A 103 -2.25 1.70 -15.82
N ILE A 104 -1.50 0.67 -16.20
CA ILE A 104 -0.45 0.74 -17.23
C ILE A 104 -0.91 -0.09 -18.42
N ASP A 105 -1.01 0.52 -19.60
CA ASP A 105 -1.22 -0.20 -20.86
C ASP A 105 -0.71 0.68 -22.02
N PRO A 106 0.26 0.22 -22.81
CA PRO A 106 0.77 0.98 -23.96
C PRO A 106 -0.28 1.17 -25.06
N ARG A 107 -1.34 0.36 -25.05
CA ARG A 107 -2.43 0.42 -26.04
C ARG A 107 -3.48 1.43 -25.61
N GLY A 108 -3.30 2.71 -25.99
CA GLY A 108 -4.13 3.82 -25.55
C GLY A 108 -5.64 3.67 -25.79
N TYR A 109 -6.04 2.85 -26.77
CA TYR A 109 -7.46 2.57 -27.02
C TYR A 109 -8.12 1.85 -25.81
N PHE A 110 -7.41 0.93 -25.18
CA PHE A 110 -7.91 0.21 -23.99
C PHE A 110 -7.83 1.07 -22.74
N ALA A 111 -6.75 1.79 -22.54
CA ALA A 111 -6.48 2.60 -21.36
C ALA A 111 -6.99 4.03 -21.54
N SER A 112 -8.30 4.20 -21.46
CA SER A 112 -8.96 5.50 -21.65
C SER A 112 -9.73 5.95 -20.40
N LYS A 113 -9.81 7.28 -20.18
CA LYS A 113 -10.58 7.87 -19.08
C LYS A 113 -12.07 7.53 -19.14
N LYS A 114 -12.61 7.27 -20.32
CA LYS A 114 -14.00 6.81 -20.47
C LYS A 114 -14.22 5.45 -19.82
N ARG A 115 -13.24 4.56 -19.89
CA ARG A 115 -13.32 3.21 -19.30
C ARG A 115 -12.93 3.18 -17.83
N PHE A 116 -12.02 4.07 -17.43
CA PHE A 116 -11.47 4.15 -16.07
C PHE A 116 -11.54 5.58 -15.56
N PRO A 117 -12.74 6.09 -15.24
CA PRO A 117 -12.89 7.42 -14.68
C PRO A 117 -12.18 7.52 -13.33
N ASP A 118 -11.55 8.66 -13.05
CA ASP A 118 -10.86 8.99 -11.80
C ASP A 118 -9.64 8.12 -11.43
N ILE A 119 -9.21 7.24 -12.36
CA ILE A 119 -8.02 6.40 -12.18
C ILE A 119 -6.82 7.04 -12.89
N LYS A 120 -5.64 6.88 -12.30
CA LYS A 120 -4.38 7.28 -12.93
C LYS A 120 -4.00 6.27 -14.01
N ILE A 121 -4.01 6.72 -15.27
CA ILE A 121 -3.69 5.90 -16.44
C ILE A 121 -2.36 6.36 -17.00
N ILE A 122 -1.47 5.41 -17.30
CA ILE A 122 -0.18 5.63 -17.94
C ILE A 122 -0.13 4.80 -19.22
N ASN A 123 -0.24 5.49 -20.36
CA ASN A 123 -0.23 4.88 -21.68
C ASN A 123 1.21 4.73 -22.20
N LYS A 124 2.00 3.95 -21.48
CA LYS A 124 3.40 3.65 -21.79
C LYS A 124 3.70 2.19 -21.55
N TRP A 125 4.81 1.73 -22.11
CA TRP A 125 5.36 0.42 -21.79
C TRP A 125 5.75 0.36 -20.29
N PRO A 126 5.67 -0.80 -19.66
CA PRO A 126 5.90 -0.92 -18.20
C PRO A 126 7.24 -0.33 -17.75
N GLU A 127 8.32 -0.56 -18.51
CA GLU A 127 9.66 -0.03 -18.19
C GLU A 127 9.72 1.50 -18.11
N GLU A 128 8.92 2.18 -18.95
CA GLU A 128 8.80 3.64 -18.94
C GLU A 128 7.82 4.10 -17.85
N ALA A 129 6.70 3.39 -17.73
CA ALA A 129 5.67 3.73 -16.76
C ALA A 129 6.17 3.67 -15.32
N PHE A 130 7.01 2.67 -14.99
CA PHE A 130 7.61 2.55 -13.66
C PHE A 130 8.63 3.65 -13.32
N LYS A 131 9.09 4.44 -14.27
CA LYS A 131 9.88 5.65 -13.98
C LYS A 131 9.02 6.79 -13.44
N GLU A 132 7.72 6.77 -13.73
CA GLU A 132 6.76 7.78 -13.27
C GLU A 132 6.06 7.40 -11.96
N ILE A 133 6.15 6.14 -11.55
CA ILE A 133 5.52 5.63 -10.33
C ILE A 133 6.60 5.30 -9.31
N GLU A 134 6.60 6.01 -8.18
CA GLU A 134 7.39 5.58 -7.03
C GLU A 134 6.85 4.25 -6.50
N THR A 135 7.60 3.18 -6.66
CA THR A 135 7.25 1.82 -6.25
C THR A 135 8.12 1.34 -5.11
N ASN A 136 7.55 0.55 -4.21
CA ASN A 136 8.26 -0.01 -3.05
C ASN A 136 7.54 -1.28 -2.55
N VAL A 137 7.95 -1.77 -1.40
CA VAL A 137 7.34 -2.96 -0.74
C VAL A 137 5.85 -2.81 -0.41
N ASN A 138 5.28 -1.60 -0.44
CA ASN A 138 3.84 -1.35 -0.27
C ASN A 138 3.11 -1.25 -1.62
N SER A 139 3.69 -1.78 -2.68
CA SER A 139 3.07 -1.85 -4.00
C SER A 139 2.55 -3.25 -4.29
N ALA A 140 1.43 -3.34 -5.00
CA ALA A 140 0.85 -4.57 -5.51
C ALA A 140 0.80 -4.51 -7.04
N LEU A 141 1.16 -5.58 -7.71
CA LEU A 141 1.07 -5.72 -9.17
C LEU A 141 0.02 -6.75 -9.54
N ILE A 142 -0.78 -6.44 -10.56
CA ILE A 142 -1.74 -7.35 -11.18
C ILE A 142 -1.56 -7.28 -12.69
N ALA A 143 -0.95 -8.31 -13.29
CA ALA A 143 -0.71 -8.41 -14.73
C ALA A 143 -1.85 -9.19 -15.41
N LEU A 144 -2.52 -8.55 -16.37
CA LEU A 144 -3.78 -9.02 -16.97
C LEU A 144 -3.73 -9.10 -18.50
N THR A 145 -2.60 -8.80 -19.17
CA THR A 145 -2.60 -8.64 -20.62
C THR A 145 -2.53 -9.93 -21.41
N HIS A 146 -1.97 -10.99 -20.86
CA HIS A 146 -1.55 -12.21 -21.54
C HIS A 146 -0.45 -12.00 -22.63
N ASP A 147 0.10 -10.80 -22.71
CA ASP A 147 1.18 -10.47 -23.63
C ASP A 147 2.52 -10.43 -22.86
N PRO A 148 3.44 -11.40 -23.12
CA PRO A 148 4.72 -11.44 -22.42
C PRO A 148 5.54 -10.16 -22.57
N LYS A 149 5.39 -9.45 -23.70
CA LYS A 149 6.10 -8.18 -23.91
C LYS A 149 5.67 -7.07 -22.94
N ILE A 150 4.46 -7.19 -22.42
CA ILE A 150 3.92 -6.22 -21.44
C ILE A 150 4.04 -6.80 -20.03
N ASP A 151 3.65 -8.07 -19.84
CA ASP A 151 3.58 -8.66 -18.51
C ASP A 151 4.97 -8.96 -17.93
N ASP A 152 5.93 -9.50 -18.73
CA ASP A 152 7.26 -9.89 -18.23
C ASP A 152 8.06 -8.73 -17.62
N PRO A 153 8.21 -7.56 -18.30
CA PRO A 153 8.93 -6.44 -17.73
C PRO A 153 8.28 -5.93 -16.43
N ALA A 154 6.94 -5.97 -16.35
CA ALA A 154 6.21 -5.57 -15.18
C ALA A 154 6.43 -6.53 -14.00
N LEU A 155 6.38 -7.83 -14.25
CA LEU A 155 6.64 -8.86 -13.25
C LEU A 155 8.08 -8.79 -12.74
N GLN A 156 9.06 -8.65 -13.65
CA GLN A 156 10.46 -8.51 -13.28
C GLN A 156 10.71 -7.29 -12.39
N HIS A 157 10.09 -6.14 -12.72
CA HIS A 157 10.18 -4.94 -11.90
C HIS A 157 9.61 -5.19 -10.49
N ALA A 158 8.42 -5.79 -10.40
CA ALA A 158 7.76 -6.06 -9.13
C ALA A 158 8.55 -7.02 -8.24
N LEU A 159 9.14 -8.07 -8.82
CA LEU A 159 10.00 -9.02 -8.12
C LEU A 159 11.27 -8.35 -7.58
N ASN A 160 11.94 -7.56 -8.42
CA ASN A 160 13.16 -6.83 -8.02
C ASN A 160 12.89 -5.81 -6.90
N LYS A 161 11.72 -5.17 -6.89
CA LYS A 161 11.30 -4.21 -5.87
C LYS A 161 10.60 -4.85 -4.68
N LYS A 162 10.46 -6.19 -4.65
CA LYS A 162 9.82 -6.96 -3.57
C LYS A 162 8.44 -6.41 -3.21
N PHE A 163 7.57 -6.31 -4.22
CA PHE A 163 6.22 -5.85 -4.02
C PHE A 163 5.46 -6.71 -3.00
N TYR A 164 4.54 -6.09 -2.26
CA TYR A 164 3.67 -6.76 -1.29
C TYR A 164 2.86 -7.91 -1.89
N TYR A 165 2.38 -7.73 -3.13
CA TYR A 165 1.60 -8.72 -3.85
C TYR A 165 1.95 -8.68 -5.34
N ILE A 166 2.04 -9.85 -5.95
CA ILE A 166 2.23 -10.00 -7.40
C ILE A 166 1.28 -11.09 -7.87
N GLY A 167 0.33 -10.70 -8.74
CA GLY A 167 -0.63 -11.59 -9.39
C GLY A 167 -0.54 -11.48 -10.91
N ALA A 168 -0.56 -12.62 -11.60
CA ALA A 168 -0.59 -12.65 -13.05
C ALA A 168 -1.53 -13.74 -13.55
N VAL A 169 -2.43 -13.39 -14.48
CA VAL A 169 -3.43 -14.34 -14.98
C VAL A 169 -2.88 -15.33 -16.01
N SER A 170 -1.74 -15.03 -16.65
CA SER A 170 -1.16 -15.85 -17.74
C SER A 170 -0.11 -16.83 -17.29
N TYR A 171 0.32 -16.81 -16.05
CA TYR A 171 1.50 -17.53 -15.59
C TYR A 171 1.18 -18.75 -14.72
N THR A 172 0.23 -19.57 -15.14
CA THR A 172 -0.10 -20.84 -14.46
C THR A 172 1.06 -21.84 -14.45
N HIS A 173 2.13 -21.59 -15.22
CA HIS A 173 3.31 -22.47 -15.32
C HIS A 173 4.53 -21.97 -14.52
N LEU A 174 4.54 -20.72 -14.09
CA LEU A 174 5.56 -20.22 -13.19
C LEU A 174 5.08 -20.43 -11.76
N THR A 175 5.56 -21.50 -11.13
CA THR A 175 5.53 -21.62 -9.69
C THR A 175 6.42 -20.53 -9.08
N LEU A 176 5.91 -19.29 -9.05
CA LEU A 176 6.46 -18.30 -8.14
C LEU A 176 6.27 -18.85 -6.74
N PRO A 177 7.30 -18.89 -5.89
CA PRO A 177 7.08 -19.22 -4.50
C PRO A 177 6.06 -18.22 -3.97
N THR A 178 4.83 -18.67 -3.78
CA THR A 178 3.82 -17.91 -3.09
C THR A 178 4.33 -17.77 -1.68
N ILE A 179 4.96 -16.64 -1.37
CA ILE A 179 5.24 -16.27 0.00
C ILE A 179 3.89 -15.83 0.55
N LEU A 180 3.09 -16.82 0.91
CA LEU A 180 2.02 -16.68 1.88
C LEU A 180 2.72 -16.46 3.23
N LEU A 181 2.97 -15.21 3.56
CA LEU A 181 3.18 -14.81 4.94
C LEU A 181 1.79 -14.74 5.57
N VAL A 182 1.40 -15.85 6.18
CA VAL A 182 0.32 -15.91 7.17
C VAL A 182 0.82 -15.27 8.46
#